data_649229d00addb4a70211a1551a24c4c3
#
_entry.id   649229d00addb4a70211a1551a24c4c3
#
_cell.length_a   1.000
_cell.length_b   1.000
_cell.length_c   1.000
_cell.angle_alpha   90.00
_cell.angle_beta   90.00
_cell.angle_gamma   90.00
#
_symmetry.space_group_name_H-M   'P 1'
#
loop_
_entity.id
_entity.type
_entity.pdbx_description
1 polymer ?
#
loop_
_entity_poly.entity_id
_entity_poly.type
_entity_poly.pdbx_seq_one_letter_code
_entity_poly.pdbx_strand_id
1 'polypeptide(L)'
;FPASEASNILFDIGNAIGESGPVVDALVRVTDPQHVEGYAVYEPLYAQKYQPGATVGVYFYAELSRGADSWQLYRRGETPFAGDELRGVGAGVALRYRTSADERIELRIGLSYTSVENARANLRAEADGLDFDEVRRRTAAKWDEGLGRIAVEGGSEAARIKFYTGLY
;
A
#
# COMPACT_ATOMS: atom_id res chain seq x y z
N PHE A 1 -6.81 16.56 -0.95
CA PHE A 1 -8.20 16.43 -0.54
C PHE A 1 -8.98 17.71 -0.87
N PRO A 2 -10.29 17.64 -1.15
CA PRO A 2 -11.18 18.81 -1.13
C PRO A 2 -11.41 19.27 0.33
N ALA A 3 -11.98 20.46 0.51
CA ALA A 3 -12.51 20.85 1.81
C ALA A 3 -13.68 19.93 2.20
N SER A 4 -13.58 19.24 3.34
CA SER A 4 -14.58 18.26 3.78
C SER A 4 -14.49 18.04 5.29
N GLU A 5 -15.66 17.84 5.92
CA GLU A 5 -15.76 17.40 7.32
C GLU A 5 -15.59 15.90 7.48
N ALA A 6 -15.49 15.13 6.37
CA ALA A 6 -15.50 13.66 6.38
C ALA A 6 -14.67 13.05 5.26
N SER A 7 -13.47 13.54 5.03
CA SER A 7 -12.48 12.87 4.18
C SER A 7 -12.01 11.57 4.84
N ASN A 8 -11.74 10.55 4.03
CA ASN A 8 -11.36 9.25 4.55
C ASN A 8 -10.15 8.68 3.80
N ILE A 9 -9.29 7.97 4.54
CA ILE A 9 -8.29 7.04 4.01
C ILE A 9 -8.68 5.65 4.51
N LEU A 10 -8.82 4.70 3.58
CA LEU A 10 -9.23 3.33 3.88
C LEU A 10 -8.04 2.37 3.75
N PHE A 11 -7.83 1.55 4.76
CA PHE A 11 -6.99 0.37 4.70
C PHE A 11 -7.88 -0.85 4.61
N ASP A 12 -8.01 -1.41 3.42
CA ASP A 12 -8.82 -2.60 3.14
C ASP A 12 -7.90 -3.82 3.01
N ILE A 13 -7.60 -4.44 4.14
CA ILE A 13 -6.54 -5.46 4.27
C ILE A 13 -7.09 -6.87 4.07
N GLY A 14 -8.31 -7.10 4.53
CA GLY A 14 -8.90 -8.45 4.61
C GLY A 14 -9.62 -8.88 3.34
N ASN A 15 -9.46 -8.18 2.21
CA ASN A 15 -10.15 -8.49 0.96
C ASN A 15 -9.17 -8.87 -0.16
N ALA A 16 -9.55 -9.85 -0.97
CA ALA A 16 -8.79 -10.23 -2.16
C ALA A 16 -8.89 -9.15 -3.24
N ILE A 17 -7.78 -8.91 -3.95
CA ILE A 17 -7.72 -7.99 -5.09
C ILE A 17 -7.18 -8.76 -6.29
N GLY A 18 -7.97 -8.79 -7.38
CA GLY A 18 -7.58 -9.43 -8.62
C GLY A 18 -7.26 -10.91 -8.45
N GLU A 19 -6.14 -11.37 -9.01
CA GLU A 19 -5.71 -12.76 -9.02
C GLU A 19 -4.91 -13.19 -7.78
N SER A 20 -4.82 -12.34 -6.75
CA SER A 20 -4.08 -12.66 -5.52
C SER A 20 -4.62 -13.90 -4.79
N GLY A 21 -5.85 -14.31 -5.10
CA GLY A 21 -6.55 -15.39 -4.41
C GLY A 21 -7.25 -14.92 -3.13
N PRO A 22 -7.96 -15.81 -2.45
CA PRO A 22 -8.68 -15.46 -1.24
C PRO A 22 -7.72 -15.10 -0.09
N VAL A 23 -8.15 -14.11 0.71
CA VAL A 23 -7.54 -13.84 2.01
C VAL A 23 -8.09 -14.86 3.00
N VAL A 24 -7.21 -15.51 3.75
CA VAL A 24 -7.56 -16.54 4.75
C VAL A 24 -7.34 -16.08 6.19
N ASP A 25 -6.47 -15.11 6.40
CA ASP A 25 -6.31 -14.39 7.67
C ASP A 25 -5.83 -12.96 7.38
N ALA A 26 -6.19 -12.02 8.23
CA ALA A 26 -5.75 -10.64 8.16
C ALA A 26 -5.76 -10.01 9.55
N LEU A 27 -4.96 -8.97 9.71
CA LEU A 27 -4.98 -8.12 10.91
C LEU A 27 -4.71 -6.68 10.48
N VAL A 28 -5.52 -5.77 10.99
CA VAL A 28 -5.25 -4.33 10.94
C VAL A 28 -5.25 -3.78 12.36
N ARG A 29 -4.27 -2.94 12.67
CA ARG A 29 -4.13 -2.27 13.95
C ARG A 29 -3.76 -0.81 13.74
N VAL A 30 -4.46 0.09 14.43
CA VAL A 30 -4.08 1.49 14.58
C VAL A 30 -3.28 1.60 15.89
N THR A 31 -2.01 1.91 15.80
CA THR A 31 -1.13 2.03 16.98
C THR A 31 -1.19 3.43 17.60
N ASP A 32 -1.45 4.42 16.78
CA ASP A 32 -1.72 5.80 17.13
C ASP A 32 -2.33 6.54 15.91
N PRO A 33 -2.73 7.83 16.03
CA PRO A 33 -3.40 8.54 14.93
C PRO A 33 -2.61 8.64 13.61
N GLN A 34 -1.28 8.43 13.62
CA GLN A 34 -0.43 8.52 12.44
C GLN A 34 0.04 7.15 11.92
N HIS A 35 -0.19 6.07 12.66
CA HIS A 35 0.39 4.77 12.33
C HIS A 35 -0.65 3.65 12.26
N VAL A 36 -0.58 2.91 11.15
CA VAL A 36 -1.40 1.70 10.93
C VAL A 36 -0.47 0.57 10.53
N GLU A 37 -0.67 -0.61 11.12
CA GLU A 37 0.11 -1.80 10.81
C GLU A 37 -0.78 -3.03 10.68
N GLY A 38 -0.24 -4.09 10.12
CA GLY A 38 -0.96 -5.35 10.03
C GLY A 38 -0.39 -6.30 9.00
N TYR A 39 -1.23 -7.26 8.62
CA TYR A 39 -0.88 -8.26 7.61
C TYR A 39 -2.14 -8.83 6.94
N ALA A 40 -1.93 -9.42 5.77
CA ALA A 40 -2.88 -10.32 5.14
C ALA A 40 -2.18 -11.60 4.69
N VAL A 41 -2.87 -12.74 4.85
CA VAL A 41 -2.42 -14.05 4.40
C VAL A 41 -3.33 -14.47 3.25
N TYR A 42 -2.74 -14.74 2.11
CA TYR A 42 -3.43 -15.11 0.87
C TYR A 42 -3.17 -16.58 0.52
N GLU A 43 -4.11 -17.18 -0.18
CA GLU A 43 -3.93 -18.43 -0.93
C GLU A 43 -3.79 -18.11 -2.43
N PRO A 44 -2.56 -17.84 -2.95
CA PRO A 44 -2.39 -17.41 -4.33
C PRO A 44 -2.90 -18.46 -5.32
N LEU A 45 -3.77 -18.05 -6.24
CA LEU A 45 -4.41 -18.97 -7.21
C LEU A 45 -3.40 -19.75 -8.03
N TYR A 46 -2.31 -19.12 -8.45
CA TYR A 46 -1.25 -19.78 -9.21
C TYR A 46 -0.51 -20.86 -8.39
N ALA A 47 -0.35 -20.65 -7.08
CA ALA A 47 0.34 -21.60 -6.20
C ALA A 47 -0.53 -22.84 -5.92
N GLN A 48 -1.85 -22.66 -5.80
CA GLN A 48 -2.78 -23.75 -5.49
C GLN A 48 -2.73 -24.89 -6.51
N LYS A 49 -2.38 -24.59 -7.76
CA LYS A 49 -2.24 -25.60 -8.81
C LYS A 49 -1.08 -26.58 -8.55
N TYR A 50 -0.01 -26.10 -7.92
CA TYR A 50 1.23 -26.88 -7.72
C TYR A 50 1.42 -27.31 -6.27
N GLN A 51 0.90 -26.54 -5.35
CA GLN A 51 0.99 -26.78 -3.92
C GLN A 51 -0.33 -26.36 -3.25
N PRO A 52 -1.34 -27.24 -3.23
CA PRO A 52 -2.61 -26.97 -2.54
C PRO A 52 -2.40 -26.60 -1.07
N GLY A 53 -3.07 -25.55 -0.62
CA GLY A 53 -2.92 -25.00 0.75
C GLY A 53 -1.70 -24.10 0.97
N ALA A 54 -0.92 -23.80 -0.08
CA ALA A 54 0.16 -22.83 0.02
C ALA A 54 -0.39 -21.44 0.33
N THR A 55 0.22 -20.74 1.28
CA THR A 55 -0.14 -19.38 1.67
C THR A 55 1.05 -18.43 1.55
N VAL A 56 0.74 -17.14 1.33
CA VAL A 56 1.72 -16.06 1.36
C VAL A 56 1.23 -14.98 2.32
N GLY A 57 2.05 -14.65 3.32
CA GLY A 57 1.82 -13.52 4.22
C GLY A 57 2.46 -12.25 3.68
N VAL A 58 1.71 -11.15 3.68
CA VAL A 58 2.22 -9.80 3.37
C VAL A 58 1.95 -8.94 4.59
N TYR A 59 3.01 -8.41 5.17
CA TYR A 59 3.00 -7.55 6.35
C TYR A 59 3.23 -6.10 5.91
N PHE A 60 2.59 -5.17 6.59
CA PHE A 60 2.76 -3.75 6.31
C PHE A 60 2.91 -2.93 7.58
N TYR A 61 3.58 -1.81 7.44
CA TYR A 61 3.64 -0.71 8.40
C TYR A 61 3.48 0.60 7.65
N ALA A 62 2.52 1.41 8.05
CA ALA A 62 2.14 2.64 7.38
C ALA A 62 2.29 3.84 8.31
N GLU A 63 2.87 4.93 7.79
CA GLU A 63 3.02 6.22 8.44
C GLU A 63 2.30 7.32 7.65
N LEU A 64 1.52 8.15 8.34
CA LEU A 64 0.81 9.27 7.74
C LEU A 64 1.44 10.59 8.22
N SER A 65 1.61 11.55 7.32
CA SER A 65 2.17 12.87 7.62
C SER A 65 1.31 13.70 8.58
N ARG A 66 0.03 13.33 8.71
CA ARG A 66 -0.94 13.92 9.62
C ARG A 66 -1.72 12.83 10.34
N GLY A 67 -1.93 12.99 11.65
CA GLY A 67 -2.79 12.11 12.44
C GLY A 67 -4.26 12.20 12.02
N ALA A 68 -4.94 11.05 12.03
CA ALA A 68 -6.37 10.98 11.84
C ALA A 68 -7.12 11.65 13.00
N ASP A 69 -8.22 12.35 12.70
CA ASP A 69 -9.07 12.97 13.72
C ASP A 69 -9.86 11.88 14.49
N SER A 70 -10.18 10.78 13.83
CA SER A 70 -10.78 9.57 14.40
C SER A 70 -10.65 8.40 13.42
N TRP A 71 -10.98 7.19 13.87
CA TRP A 71 -11.05 6.02 13.03
C TRP A 71 -12.15 5.06 13.47
N GLN A 72 -12.56 4.20 12.55
CA GLN A 72 -13.46 3.09 12.80
C GLN A 72 -12.95 1.84 12.09
N LEU A 73 -13.01 0.74 12.79
CA LEU A 73 -12.81 -0.58 12.19
C LEU A 73 -14.04 -0.99 11.41
N TYR A 74 -13.85 -1.71 10.33
CA TYR A 74 -14.97 -2.30 9.59
C TYR A 74 -14.63 -3.69 9.09
N ARG A 75 -15.69 -4.48 8.93
CA ARG A 75 -15.64 -5.73 8.18
C ARG A 75 -16.59 -5.59 7.00
N ARG A 76 -16.20 -6.10 5.84
CA ARG A 76 -16.98 -5.94 4.62
C ARG A 76 -18.40 -6.44 4.83
N GLY A 77 -19.38 -5.57 4.59
CA GLY A 77 -20.82 -5.86 4.77
C GLY A 77 -21.35 -5.66 6.18
N GLU A 78 -20.54 -5.24 7.12
CA GLU A 78 -20.92 -4.94 8.49
C GLU A 78 -20.89 -3.43 8.77
N THR A 79 -21.63 -3.00 9.80
CA THR A 79 -21.58 -1.61 10.29
C THR A 79 -20.22 -1.34 10.94
N PRO A 80 -19.54 -0.23 10.60
CA PRO A 80 -18.30 0.15 11.25
C PRO A 80 -18.46 0.34 12.77
N PHE A 81 -17.41 0.02 13.53
CA PHE A 81 -17.41 0.05 14.99
C PHE A 81 -16.10 0.63 15.55
N ALA A 82 -16.14 1.06 16.80
CA ALA A 82 -14.96 1.61 17.49
C ALA A 82 -13.99 0.49 17.91
N GLY A 83 -12.68 0.77 17.83
CA GLY A 83 -11.61 -0.13 18.25
C GLY A 83 -10.31 0.23 17.55
N ASP A 84 -9.22 -0.39 17.99
CA ASP A 84 -7.89 -0.13 17.48
C ASP A 84 -7.32 -1.34 16.72
N GLU A 85 -7.93 -2.52 16.88
CA GLU A 85 -7.47 -3.76 16.22
C GLU A 85 -8.65 -4.60 15.74
N LEU A 86 -8.51 -5.14 14.52
CA LEU A 86 -9.45 -6.10 13.95
C LEU A 86 -8.69 -7.21 13.24
N ARG A 87 -9.07 -8.46 13.53
CA ARG A 87 -8.48 -9.65 12.90
C ARG A 87 -9.50 -10.42 12.09
N GLY A 88 -9.03 -11.06 11.03
CA GLY A 88 -9.76 -12.01 10.18
C GLY A 88 -10.13 -11.44 8.82
N VAL A 89 -10.75 -12.28 8.02
CA VAL A 89 -11.17 -11.96 6.65
C VAL A 89 -12.12 -10.76 6.64
N GLY A 90 -11.93 -9.87 5.67
CA GLY A 90 -12.73 -8.66 5.52
C GLY A 90 -12.35 -7.51 6.47
N ALA A 91 -11.26 -7.67 7.26
CA ALA A 91 -10.81 -6.63 8.18
C ALA A 91 -10.29 -5.38 7.44
N GLY A 92 -10.67 -4.22 7.92
CA GLY A 92 -10.21 -2.93 7.45
C GLY A 92 -10.40 -1.84 8.49
N VAL A 93 -9.79 -0.68 8.21
CA VAL A 93 -9.94 0.54 9.01
C VAL A 93 -10.17 1.74 8.12
N ALA A 94 -11.07 2.61 8.52
CA ALA A 94 -11.34 3.91 7.92
C ALA A 94 -10.79 5.00 8.84
N LEU A 95 -9.75 5.68 8.41
CA LEU A 95 -9.21 6.88 9.06
C LEU A 95 -10.00 8.09 8.56
N ARG A 96 -10.48 8.92 9.47
CA ARG A 96 -11.30 10.10 9.16
C ARG A 96 -10.55 11.38 9.44
N TYR A 97 -10.74 12.34 8.54
CA TYR A 97 -10.10 13.67 8.58
C TYR A 97 -11.09 14.78 8.28
N ARG A 98 -10.96 15.91 8.94
CA ARG A 98 -11.44 17.19 8.42
C ARG A 98 -10.36 17.78 7.56
N THR A 99 -10.66 18.11 6.32
CA THR A 99 -9.66 18.61 5.38
C THR A 99 -10.04 19.98 4.83
N SER A 100 -9.01 20.80 4.60
CA SER A 100 -9.10 22.03 3.83
C SER A 100 -9.00 21.76 2.34
N ALA A 101 -9.35 22.75 1.50
CA ALA A 101 -9.13 22.64 0.06
C ALA A 101 -7.62 22.48 -0.23
N ASP A 102 -7.30 21.56 -1.14
CA ASP A 102 -5.94 21.24 -1.59
C ASP A 102 -5.01 20.68 -0.49
N GLU A 103 -5.55 20.28 0.65
CA GLU A 103 -4.77 19.67 1.72
C GLU A 103 -4.17 18.33 1.25
N ARG A 104 -2.90 18.13 1.59
CA ARG A 104 -2.15 16.91 1.27
C ARG A 104 -1.86 16.15 2.55
N ILE A 105 -2.17 14.86 2.52
CA ILE A 105 -1.76 13.90 3.54
C ILE A 105 -0.89 12.87 2.84
N GLU A 106 0.38 12.81 3.19
CA GLU A 106 1.31 11.83 2.66
C GLU A 106 1.18 10.53 3.44
N LEU A 107 1.21 9.44 2.71
CA LEU A 107 1.19 8.08 3.24
C LEU A 107 2.44 7.37 2.76
N ARG A 108 3.21 6.81 3.69
CA ARG A 108 4.36 5.94 3.44
C ARG A 108 4.06 4.55 3.95
N ILE A 109 4.33 3.52 3.15
CA ILE A 109 4.06 2.13 3.51
C ILE A 109 5.32 1.30 3.27
N GLY A 110 5.80 0.66 4.33
CA GLY A 110 6.77 -0.42 4.24
C GLY A 110 6.08 -1.77 4.13
N LEU A 111 6.63 -2.66 3.35
CA LEU A 111 6.14 -4.02 3.15
C LEU A 111 7.20 -5.04 3.53
N SER A 112 6.75 -6.21 3.97
CA SER A 112 7.60 -7.37 4.22
C SER A 112 6.81 -8.67 4.03
N TYR A 113 7.51 -9.74 3.67
CA TYR A 113 6.95 -11.10 3.64
C TYR A 113 7.22 -11.89 4.93
N THR A 114 7.80 -11.25 5.94
CA THR A 114 8.25 -11.94 7.16
C THR A 114 7.60 -11.43 8.44
N SER A 115 7.51 -10.10 8.63
CA SER A 115 6.88 -9.53 9.83
C SER A 115 6.58 -8.04 9.68
N VAL A 116 5.76 -7.49 10.58
CA VAL A 116 5.47 -6.05 10.71
C VAL A 116 6.75 -5.28 11.08
N GLU A 117 7.58 -5.83 11.97
CA GLU A 117 8.85 -5.22 12.37
C GLU A 117 9.79 -5.05 11.18
N ASN A 118 9.86 -6.06 10.31
CA ASN A 118 10.64 -5.97 9.08
C ASN A 118 10.01 -5.01 8.06
N ALA A 119 8.68 -4.93 7.98
CA ALA A 119 8.02 -3.91 7.15
C ALA A 119 8.37 -2.49 7.61
N ARG A 120 8.38 -2.25 8.92
CA ARG A 120 8.83 -0.99 9.53
C ARG A 120 10.30 -0.71 9.25
N ALA A 121 11.17 -1.71 9.39
CA ALA A 121 12.59 -1.58 9.10
C ALA A 121 12.84 -1.24 7.63
N ASN A 122 12.13 -1.88 6.71
CA ASN A 122 12.20 -1.59 5.28
C ASN A 122 11.78 -0.14 4.97
N LEU A 123 10.67 0.32 5.55
CA LEU A 123 10.22 1.71 5.38
C LEU A 123 11.30 2.71 5.81
N ARG A 124 11.91 2.48 6.97
CA ARG A 124 12.98 3.34 7.49
C ARG A 124 14.24 3.30 6.61
N ALA A 125 14.60 2.12 6.13
CA ALA A 125 15.79 1.97 5.28
C ALA A 125 15.64 2.65 3.91
N GLU A 126 14.42 2.68 3.36
CA GLU A 126 14.19 3.09 1.97
C GLU A 126 13.59 4.49 1.83
N ALA A 127 12.81 4.97 2.81
CA ALA A 127 12.01 6.19 2.69
C ALA A 127 12.07 7.11 3.93
N ASP A 128 12.93 6.83 4.91
CA ASP A 128 13.03 7.69 6.10
C ASP A 128 13.50 9.09 5.74
N GLY A 129 12.79 10.11 6.26
CA GLY A 129 13.08 11.51 6.01
C GLY A 129 12.84 11.99 4.56
N LEU A 130 12.31 11.13 3.68
CA LEU A 130 11.99 11.50 2.30
C LEU A 130 10.53 11.95 2.19
N ASP A 131 10.28 13.04 1.46
CA ASP A 131 8.95 13.41 1.01
C ASP A 131 8.57 12.71 -0.30
N PHE A 132 7.30 12.83 -0.69
CA PHE A 132 6.78 12.22 -1.91
C PHE A 132 7.54 12.65 -3.17
N ASP A 133 7.87 13.93 -3.30
CA ASP A 133 8.52 14.45 -4.50
C ASP A 133 9.96 13.94 -4.62
N GLU A 134 10.68 13.81 -3.50
CA GLU A 134 12.01 13.21 -3.49
C GLU A 134 11.99 11.71 -3.84
N VAL A 135 11.04 10.94 -3.28
CA VAL A 135 10.88 9.53 -3.66
C VAL A 135 10.57 9.41 -5.14
N ARG A 136 9.64 10.22 -5.65
CA ARG A 136 9.29 10.24 -7.08
C ARG A 136 10.51 10.55 -7.95
N ARG A 137 11.29 11.56 -7.58
CA ARG A 137 12.50 11.96 -8.31
C ARG A 137 13.56 10.86 -8.34
N ARG A 138 13.82 10.23 -7.20
CA ARG A 138 14.79 9.12 -7.10
C ARG A 138 14.33 7.90 -7.90
N THR A 139 13.04 7.59 -7.84
CA THR A 139 12.48 6.47 -8.61
C THR A 139 12.57 6.74 -10.11
N ALA A 140 12.20 7.94 -10.57
CA ALA A 140 12.37 8.32 -11.97
C ALA A 140 13.83 8.20 -12.44
N ALA A 141 14.79 8.70 -11.64
CA ALA A 141 16.21 8.60 -11.98
C ALA A 141 16.70 7.14 -12.10
N LYS A 142 16.22 6.23 -11.22
CA LYS A 142 16.55 4.79 -11.32
C LYS A 142 15.98 4.15 -12.58
N TRP A 143 14.75 4.53 -12.95
CA TRP A 143 14.15 4.06 -14.21
C TRP A 143 14.90 4.60 -15.43
N ASP A 144 15.26 5.88 -15.45
CA ASP A 144 16.03 6.51 -16.52
C ASP A 144 17.41 5.85 -16.67
N GLU A 145 18.09 5.54 -15.56
CA GLU A 145 19.36 4.80 -15.57
C GLU A 145 19.15 3.38 -16.14
N GLY A 146 18.12 2.66 -15.70
CA GLY A 146 17.83 1.29 -16.14
C GLY A 146 17.49 1.21 -17.63
N LEU A 147 16.52 2.00 -18.06
CA LEU A 147 16.03 2.02 -19.44
C LEU A 147 17.03 2.71 -20.40
N GLY A 148 17.78 3.70 -19.91
CA GLY A 148 18.75 4.44 -20.67
C GLY A 148 20.04 3.68 -21.04
N ARG A 149 20.21 2.43 -20.56
CA ARG A 149 21.32 1.55 -20.96
C ARG A 149 21.30 1.22 -22.46
N ILE A 150 20.14 1.30 -23.09
CA ILE A 150 19.99 1.17 -24.54
C ILE A 150 19.35 2.45 -25.06
N ALA A 151 20.15 3.29 -25.73
CA ALA A 151 19.65 4.49 -26.40
C ALA A 151 19.22 4.15 -27.82
N VAL A 152 17.98 4.54 -28.21
CA VAL A 152 17.45 4.32 -29.54
C VAL A 152 17.19 5.66 -30.20
N GLU A 153 17.74 5.85 -31.39
CA GLU A 153 17.54 7.03 -32.23
C GLU A 153 16.70 6.71 -33.46
N GLY A 154 16.01 7.72 -33.98
CA GLY A 154 15.15 7.57 -35.15
C GLY A 154 13.78 6.97 -34.87
N GLY A 155 13.05 6.61 -35.90
CA GLY A 155 11.68 6.11 -35.82
C GLY A 155 10.65 7.15 -35.36
N SER A 156 9.39 6.73 -35.23
CA SER A 156 8.34 7.56 -34.67
C SER A 156 8.37 7.53 -33.14
N GLU A 157 7.75 8.53 -32.52
CA GLU A 157 7.55 8.54 -31.03
C GLU A 157 6.86 7.26 -30.57
N ALA A 158 5.80 6.83 -31.26
CA ALA A 158 5.08 5.59 -30.94
C ALA A 158 5.98 4.34 -31.01
N ALA A 159 6.93 4.30 -31.96
CA ALA A 159 7.89 3.18 -32.03
C ALA A 159 8.87 3.20 -30.87
N ARG A 160 9.35 4.36 -30.43
CA ARG A 160 10.21 4.52 -29.27
C ARG A 160 9.48 4.15 -27.97
N ILE A 161 8.23 4.57 -27.81
CA ILE A 161 7.40 4.17 -26.66
C ILE A 161 7.28 2.65 -26.60
N LYS A 162 6.94 1.99 -27.71
CA LYS A 162 6.84 0.52 -27.78
C LYS A 162 8.16 -0.15 -27.42
N PHE A 163 9.29 0.37 -27.89
CA PHE A 163 10.61 -0.17 -27.59
C PHE A 163 10.90 -0.12 -26.09
N TYR A 164 10.77 1.05 -25.46
CA TYR A 164 11.03 1.19 -24.02
C TYR A 164 10.00 0.47 -23.15
N THR A 165 8.75 0.35 -23.58
CA THR A 165 7.76 -0.51 -22.92
C THR A 165 8.14 -1.99 -22.98
N GLY A 166 8.80 -2.43 -24.06
CA GLY A 166 9.29 -3.79 -24.18
C GLY A 166 10.57 -4.09 -23.37
N LEU A 167 11.28 -3.05 -22.90
CA LEU A 167 12.43 -3.19 -21.99
C LEU A 167 12.00 -3.28 -20.53
N TYR A 168 10.81 -2.79 -20.19
CA TYR A 168 10.19 -2.90 -18.88
C TYR A 168 9.69 -4.31 -18.64
#